data_43cd4f816f7263fa84efbe8769586508
#
_entry.id   43cd4f816f7263fa84efbe8769586508
#
_cell.length_a   1.000
_cell.length_b   1.000
_cell.length_c   1.000
_cell.angle_alpha   90.00
_cell.angle_beta   90.00
_cell.angle_gamma   90.00
#
_symmetry.space_group_name_H-M   'P 1'
#
loop_
_entity.id
_entity.type
_entity.pdbx_description
1 polymer ?
#
loop_
_entity_poly.entity_id
_entity_poly.type
_entity_poly.pdbx_seq_one_letter_code
_entity_poly.pdbx_strand_id
1 'polypeptide(L)'
;MSSILVLGGAGYIGSHTVYELIEAGKDVVVVDNLETGFRAAVHPEAKFYKGDIRNRAFIDSVFDKENIDGVIHFAANSQVGESMIKPLKYYSNNLCGTEVLLESMVAHSIDKIVFSSTAATYGEPERIPIMESDRTLPTNCYGETKLSMEKMFKWTANAYNLRFVSLRYFNA
;
A
#
# COMPACT_ATOMS: atom_id res chain seq x y z
N MET A 1 20.01 -0.42 -12.86
CA MET A 1 19.82 -0.27 -11.40
C MET A 1 18.43 -0.80 -11.07
N SER A 2 18.16 -1.20 -9.83
CA SER A 2 16.85 -1.65 -9.42
C SER A 2 16.05 -0.49 -8.84
N SER A 3 14.74 -0.48 -9.07
CA SER A 3 13.83 0.61 -8.67
C SER A 3 12.94 0.19 -7.51
N ILE A 4 12.43 1.16 -6.76
CA ILE A 4 11.37 0.97 -5.76
C ILE A 4 10.04 1.36 -6.39
N LEU A 5 9.07 0.45 -6.36
CA LEU A 5 7.70 0.74 -6.81
C LEU A 5 6.90 1.36 -5.66
N VAL A 6 6.37 2.56 -5.86
CA VAL A 6 5.48 3.25 -4.92
C VAL A 6 4.06 3.27 -5.47
N LEU A 7 3.17 2.45 -4.89
CA LEU A 7 1.74 2.43 -5.22
C LEU A 7 1.02 3.50 -4.40
N GLY A 8 0.23 4.35 -5.06
CA GLY A 8 -0.39 5.51 -4.43
C GLY A 8 0.58 6.68 -4.25
N GLY A 9 1.64 6.75 -5.09
CA GLY A 9 2.68 7.77 -5.00
C GLY A 9 2.27 9.17 -5.46
N ALA A 10 1.05 9.38 -5.91
CA ALA A 10 0.46 10.69 -6.20
C ALA A 10 -0.41 11.23 -5.05
N GLY A 11 -0.63 10.42 -3.99
CA GLY A 11 -1.30 10.83 -2.76
C GLY A 11 -0.36 11.61 -1.82
N TYR A 12 -0.90 12.10 -0.70
CA TYR A 12 -0.15 12.94 0.25
C TYR A 12 1.10 12.23 0.80
N ILE A 13 0.94 11.13 1.53
CA ILE A 13 2.08 10.41 2.12
C ILE A 13 2.98 9.81 1.01
N GLY A 14 2.36 9.24 -0.03
CA GLY A 14 3.09 8.60 -1.11
C GLY A 14 4.01 9.55 -1.86
N SER A 15 3.55 10.77 -2.17
CA SER A 15 4.37 11.76 -2.88
C SER A 15 5.57 12.22 -2.04
N HIS A 16 5.40 12.48 -0.75
CA HIS A 16 6.52 12.79 0.15
C HIS A 16 7.53 11.64 0.20
N THR A 17 7.06 10.40 0.28
CA THR A 17 7.95 9.22 0.24
C THR A 17 8.72 9.14 -1.09
N VAL A 18 8.08 9.47 -2.21
CA VAL A 18 8.76 9.50 -3.53
C VAL A 18 9.89 10.52 -3.54
N TYR A 19 9.67 11.74 -2.99
CA TYR A 19 10.70 12.77 -2.88
C TYR A 19 11.88 12.28 -2.04
N GLU A 20 11.64 11.77 -0.83
CA GLU A 20 12.67 11.25 0.07
C GLU A 20 13.48 10.11 -0.55
N LEU A 21 12.84 9.20 -1.28
CA LEU A 21 13.54 8.11 -1.96
C LEU A 21 14.46 8.62 -3.07
N ILE A 22 14.03 9.61 -3.86
CA ILE A 22 14.83 10.20 -4.93
C ILE A 22 16.01 10.98 -4.33
N GLU A 23 15.77 11.79 -3.30
CA GLU A 23 16.84 12.49 -2.57
C GLU A 23 17.85 11.52 -1.94
N ALA A 24 17.42 10.33 -1.54
CA ALA A 24 18.28 9.24 -1.11
C ALA A 24 18.97 8.47 -2.25
N GLY A 25 18.86 8.95 -3.50
CA GLY A 25 19.51 8.38 -4.68
C GLY A 25 18.88 7.06 -5.18
N LYS A 26 17.59 6.85 -4.93
CA LYS A 26 16.87 5.66 -5.40
C LYS A 26 16.15 5.95 -6.72
N ASP A 27 16.15 4.98 -7.63
CA ASP A 27 15.27 4.99 -8.77
C ASP A 27 13.84 4.66 -8.31
N VAL A 28 12.87 5.47 -8.68
CA VAL A 28 11.49 5.32 -8.21
C VAL A 28 10.52 5.18 -9.39
N VAL A 29 9.66 4.18 -9.29
CA VAL A 29 8.50 3.97 -10.17
C VAL A 29 7.24 4.23 -9.36
N VAL A 30 6.33 5.05 -9.88
CA VAL A 30 5.06 5.39 -9.23
C VAL A 30 3.91 4.80 -10.04
N VAL A 31 2.99 4.13 -9.37
CA VAL A 31 1.68 3.74 -9.90
C VAL A 31 0.59 4.42 -9.10
N ASP A 32 -0.33 5.09 -9.78
CA ASP A 32 -1.48 5.75 -9.17
C ASP A 32 -2.63 5.87 -10.19
N ASN A 33 -3.88 5.69 -9.76
CA ASN A 33 -5.05 5.86 -10.63
C ASN A 33 -5.54 7.31 -10.71
N LEU A 34 -5.01 8.19 -9.86
CA LEU A 34 -5.38 9.60 -9.72
C LEU A 34 -6.85 9.83 -9.30
N GLU A 35 -7.47 8.86 -8.60
CA GLU A 35 -8.82 9.05 -8.05
C GLU A 35 -8.81 10.09 -6.93
N THR A 36 -7.78 10.08 -6.08
CA THR A 36 -7.60 11.04 -4.97
C THR A 36 -6.24 11.73 -4.99
N GLY A 37 -5.28 11.18 -5.74
CA GLY A 37 -3.94 11.74 -5.90
C GLY A 37 -3.86 12.75 -7.05
N PHE A 38 -2.77 13.50 -7.07
CA PHE A 38 -2.53 14.55 -8.07
C PHE A 38 -1.24 14.27 -8.85
N ARG A 39 -1.31 14.23 -10.18
CA ARG A 39 -0.11 14.03 -11.01
C ARG A 39 1.00 15.05 -10.72
N ALA A 40 0.63 16.29 -10.39
CA ALA A 40 1.58 17.35 -10.06
C ALA A 40 2.35 17.11 -8.74
N ALA A 41 1.88 16.22 -7.87
CA ALA A 41 2.57 15.87 -6.63
C ALA A 41 3.70 14.82 -6.85
N VAL A 42 3.72 14.15 -8.00
CA VAL A 42 4.74 13.15 -8.31
C VAL A 42 6.03 13.83 -8.74
N HIS A 43 7.15 13.46 -8.12
CA HIS A 43 8.47 14.00 -8.44
C HIS A 43 8.80 13.84 -9.95
N PRO A 44 9.37 14.88 -10.61
CA PRO A 44 9.63 14.84 -12.07
C PRO A 44 10.56 13.70 -12.52
N GLU A 45 11.50 13.28 -11.67
CA GLU A 45 12.42 12.18 -11.97
C GLU A 45 11.82 10.80 -11.76
N ALA A 46 10.68 10.68 -11.07
CA ALA A 46 10.00 9.39 -10.92
C ALA A 46 9.33 8.96 -12.23
N LYS A 47 9.51 7.70 -12.61
CA LYS A 47 8.71 7.11 -13.69
C LYS A 47 7.27 6.96 -13.21
N PHE A 48 6.32 7.43 -13.99
CA PHE A 48 4.91 7.42 -13.59
C PHE A 48 4.06 6.58 -14.55
N TYR A 49 3.29 5.66 -13.97
CA TYR A 49 2.29 4.84 -14.66
C TYR A 49 0.91 5.13 -14.08
N LYS A 50 -0.01 5.61 -14.94
CA LYS A 50 -1.41 5.79 -14.53
C LYS A 50 -2.17 4.48 -14.69
N GLY A 51 -2.68 3.93 -13.58
CA GLY A 51 -3.48 2.71 -13.63
C GLY A 51 -4.00 2.28 -12.27
N ASP A 52 -4.85 1.27 -12.29
CA ASP A 52 -5.52 0.76 -11.10
C ASP A 52 -4.85 -0.54 -10.61
N ILE A 53 -4.59 -0.64 -9.31
CA ILE A 53 -3.97 -1.82 -8.69
C ILE A 53 -4.82 -3.08 -8.83
N ARG A 54 -6.12 -2.95 -9.08
CA ARG A 54 -7.04 -4.07 -9.32
C ARG A 54 -6.91 -4.68 -10.72
N ASN A 55 -6.18 -4.01 -11.61
CA ASN A 55 -5.95 -4.51 -12.96
C ASN A 55 -4.66 -5.34 -13.00
N ARG A 56 -4.79 -6.66 -12.94
CA ARG A 56 -3.68 -7.59 -12.93
C ARG A 56 -2.75 -7.40 -14.14
N ALA A 57 -3.29 -7.36 -15.34
CA ALA A 57 -2.49 -7.22 -16.56
C ALA A 57 -1.70 -5.90 -16.59
N PHE A 58 -2.27 -4.83 -16.00
CA PHE A 58 -1.57 -3.56 -15.86
C PHE A 58 -0.40 -3.67 -14.88
N ILE A 59 -0.60 -4.24 -13.68
CA ILE A 59 0.46 -4.40 -12.68
C ILE A 59 1.57 -5.31 -13.20
N ASP A 60 1.23 -6.46 -13.80
CA ASP A 60 2.20 -7.35 -14.45
C ASP A 60 3.01 -6.60 -15.52
N SER A 61 2.36 -5.75 -16.34
CA SER A 61 3.06 -4.97 -17.36
C SER A 61 4.07 -3.95 -16.80
N VAL A 62 3.86 -3.46 -15.57
CA VAL A 62 4.82 -2.58 -14.88
C VAL A 62 6.00 -3.40 -14.38
N PHE A 63 5.76 -4.57 -13.77
CA PHE A 63 6.83 -5.47 -13.32
C PHE A 63 7.67 -6.02 -14.47
N ASP A 64 7.06 -6.31 -15.62
CA ASP A 64 7.77 -6.75 -16.83
C ASP A 64 8.71 -5.67 -17.39
N LYS A 65 8.31 -4.38 -17.29
CA LYS A 65 9.07 -3.26 -17.86
C LYS A 65 10.14 -2.70 -16.97
N GLU A 66 9.92 -2.78 -15.66
CA GLU A 66 10.75 -2.13 -14.65
C GLU A 66 11.44 -3.18 -13.77
N ASN A 67 12.72 -2.99 -13.51
CA ASN A 67 13.46 -3.86 -12.60
C ASN A 67 13.17 -3.46 -11.14
N ILE A 68 12.09 -3.99 -10.57
CA ILE A 68 11.63 -3.64 -9.22
C ILE A 68 12.31 -4.53 -8.16
N ASP A 69 12.95 -3.90 -7.15
CA ASP A 69 13.55 -4.59 -6.00
C ASP A 69 12.60 -4.70 -4.80
N GLY A 70 11.65 -3.79 -4.69
CA GLY A 70 10.68 -3.79 -3.60
C GLY A 70 9.54 -2.82 -3.83
N VAL A 71 8.49 -2.97 -3.04
CA VAL A 71 7.24 -2.22 -3.15
C VAL A 71 6.97 -1.43 -1.88
N ILE A 72 6.48 -0.20 -2.02
CA ILE A 72 5.86 0.57 -0.94
C ILE A 72 4.40 0.80 -1.32
N HIS A 73 3.48 0.35 -0.47
CA HIS A 73 2.06 0.30 -0.79
C HIS A 73 1.26 1.30 0.05
N PHE A 74 0.94 2.46 -0.55
CA PHE A 74 0.04 3.49 -0.02
C PHE A 74 -1.35 3.46 -0.67
N ALA A 75 -1.48 2.87 -1.86
CA ALA A 75 -2.72 2.89 -2.63
C ALA A 75 -3.87 2.24 -1.85
N ALA A 76 -4.79 3.06 -1.34
CA ALA A 76 -5.98 2.62 -0.61
C ALA A 76 -7.01 3.75 -0.54
N ASN A 77 -8.28 3.39 -0.43
CA ASN A 77 -9.28 4.31 0.09
C ASN A 77 -9.10 4.42 1.62
N SER A 78 -9.05 5.64 2.17
CA SER A 78 -8.63 5.90 3.55
C SER A 78 -9.61 6.74 4.38
N GLN A 79 -10.75 7.16 3.82
CA GLN A 79 -11.72 8.00 4.55
C GLN A 79 -12.62 7.13 5.43
N VAL A 80 -12.43 7.21 6.75
CA VAL A 80 -13.17 6.42 7.75
C VAL A 80 -14.69 6.61 7.60
N GLY A 81 -15.17 7.86 7.52
CA GLY A 81 -16.61 8.15 7.37
C GLY A 81 -17.20 7.57 6.09
N GLU A 82 -16.52 7.71 4.95
CA GLU A 82 -16.99 7.10 3.69
C GLU A 82 -17.00 5.56 3.78
N SER A 83 -16.05 4.96 4.47
CA SER A 83 -15.98 3.50 4.61
C SER A 83 -17.20 2.90 5.29
N MET A 84 -17.86 3.64 6.18
CA MET A 84 -19.06 3.21 6.88
C MET A 84 -20.33 3.31 6.01
N ILE A 85 -20.27 4.13 4.96
CA ILE A 85 -21.42 4.34 4.04
C ILE A 85 -21.24 3.49 2.77
N LYS A 86 -20.00 3.29 2.32
CA LYS A 86 -19.66 2.56 1.08
C LYS A 86 -18.65 1.44 1.34
N PRO A 87 -18.92 0.48 2.24
CA PRO A 87 -17.94 -0.53 2.65
C PRO A 87 -17.43 -1.35 1.47
N LEU A 88 -18.27 -1.73 0.52
CA LEU A 88 -17.86 -2.56 -0.62
C LEU A 88 -16.84 -1.86 -1.54
N LYS A 89 -16.87 -0.52 -1.63
CA LYS A 89 -15.82 0.26 -2.32
C LYS A 89 -14.46 0.02 -1.66
N TYR A 90 -14.42 -0.01 -0.33
CA TYR A 90 -13.19 -0.23 0.45
C TYR A 90 -12.69 -1.66 0.33
N TYR A 91 -13.57 -2.66 0.41
CA TYR A 91 -13.19 -4.05 0.17
C TYR A 91 -12.65 -4.24 -1.24
N SER A 92 -13.35 -3.77 -2.26
CA SER A 92 -12.91 -3.89 -3.66
C SER A 92 -11.55 -3.23 -3.90
N ASN A 93 -11.36 -1.98 -3.46
CA ASN A 93 -10.12 -1.28 -3.72
C ASN A 93 -8.96 -1.80 -2.85
N ASN A 94 -9.18 -1.89 -1.53
CA ASN A 94 -8.11 -2.20 -0.60
C ASN A 94 -7.74 -3.68 -0.60
N LEU A 95 -8.73 -4.59 -0.47
CA LEU A 95 -8.44 -6.02 -0.42
C LEU A 95 -8.16 -6.62 -1.80
N CYS A 96 -9.12 -6.48 -2.75
CA CYS A 96 -8.91 -7.09 -4.07
C CYS A 96 -7.69 -6.47 -4.80
N GLY A 97 -7.44 -5.16 -4.63
CA GLY A 97 -6.24 -4.53 -5.17
C GLY A 97 -4.95 -5.07 -4.55
N THR A 98 -4.94 -5.34 -3.24
CA THR A 98 -3.79 -5.94 -2.56
C THR A 98 -3.60 -7.41 -2.95
N GLU A 99 -4.68 -8.17 -3.12
CA GLU A 99 -4.63 -9.55 -3.61
C GLU A 99 -3.94 -9.60 -4.98
N VAL A 100 -4.41 -8.80 -5.94
CA VAL A 100 -3.82 -8.67 -7.28
C VAL A 100 -2.34 -8.30 -7.21
N LEU A 101 -1.98 -7.34 -6.35
CA LEU A 101 -0.59 -6.95 -6.16
C LEU A 101 0.28 -8.11 -5.67
N LEU A 102 -0.17 -8.83 -4.63
CA LEU A 102 0.57 -9.95 -4.04
C LEU A 102 0.76 -11.09 -5.04
N GLU A 103 -0.27 -11.43 -5.80
CA GLU A 103 -0.17 -12.43 -6.87
C GLU A 103 0.86 -12.00 -7.94
N SER A 104 0.84 -10.72 -8.35
CA SER A 104 1.83 -10.18 -9.29
C SER A 104 3.24 -10.22 -8.72
N MET A 105 3.43 -9.82 -7.46
CA MET A 105 4.74 -9.88 -6.78
C MET A 105 5.29 -11.30 -6.75
N VAL A 106 4.47 -12.28 -6.38
CA VAL A 106 4.87 -13.69 -6.35
C VAL A 106 5.25 -14.19 -7.74
N ALA A 107 4.46 -13.86 -8.77
CA ALA A 107 4.73 -14.26 -10.15
C ALA A 107 6.05 -13.70 -10.70
N HIS A 108 6.44 -12.48 -10.26
CA HIS A 108 7.67 -11.79 -10.69
C HIS A 108 8.83 -11.93 -9.68
N SER A 109 8.69 -12.80 -8.67
CA SER A 109 9.73 -13.04 -7.64
C SER A 109 10.14 -11.78 -6.87
N ILE A 110 9.22 -10.85 -6.65
CA ILE A 110 9.43 -9.65 -5.84
C ILE A 110 9.01 -9.97 -4.41
N ASP A 111 9.95 -9.96 -3.48
CA ASP A 111 9.80 -10.50 -2.13
C ASP A 111 9.83 -9.44 -1.01
N LYS A 112 9.81 -8.14 -1.33
CA LYS A 112 9.90 -7.05 -0.35
C LYS A 112 8.75 -6.08 -0.48
N ILE A 113 8.05 -5.83 0.62
CA ILE A 113 6.99 -4.83 0.67
C ILE A 113 6.93 -4.09 2.00
N VAL A 114 6.80 -2.77 1.93
CA VAL A 114 6.42 -1.91 3.06
C VAL A 114 4.97 -1.49 2.85
N PHE A 115 4.13 -1.74 3.83
CA PHE A 115 2.71 -1.47 3.78
C PHE A 115 2.29 -0.34 4.73
N SER A 116 1.59 0.63 4.20
CA SER A 116 0.93 1.70 4.97
C SER A 116 -0.33 1.14 5.63
N SER A 117 -0.20 0.70 6.87
CA SER A 117 -1.33 0.33 7.73
C SER A 117 -1.81 1.55 8.53
N THR A 118 -2.55 1.34 9.60
CA THR A 118 -3.20 2.41 10.36
C THR A 118 -3.41 2.03 11.83
N ALA A 119 -3.39 3.02 12.71
CA ALA A 119 -3.83 2.88 14.09
C ALA A 119 -5.31 2.45 14.22
N ALA A 120 -6.14 2.70 13.21
CA ALA A 120 -7.54 2.25 13.19
C ALA A 120 -7.70 0.72 13.28
N THR A 121 -6.64 -0.05 13.07
CA THR A 121 -6.62 -1.51 13.31
C THR A 121 -6.78 -1.89 14.77
N TYR A 122 -6.39 -1.01 15.70
CA TYR A 122 -6.55 -1.26 17.14
C TYR A 122 -8.00 -1.04 17.63
N GLY A 123 -8.77 -0.15 16.96
CA GLY A 123 -10.09 0.28 17.43
C GLY A 123 -9.99 1.10 18.69
N GLU A 124 -10.83 0.79 19.70
CA GLU A 124 -10.79 1.43 21.01
C GLU A 124 -9.72 0.74 21.89
N PRO A 125 -8.64 1.45 22.25
CA PRO A 125 -7.54 0.85 22.99
C PRO A 125 -7.92 0.64 24.47
N GLU A 126 -7.50 -0.50 25.04
CA GLU A 126 -7.70 -0.80 26.46
C GLU A 126 -6.70 -0.03 27.37
N ARG A 127 -5.60 0.45 26.80
CA ARG A 127 -4.53 1.19 27.50
C ARG A 127 -3.84 2.23 26.62
N ILE A 128 -3.18 3.18 27.26
CA ILE A 128 -2.31 4.19 26.63
C ILE A 128 -0.98 4.19 27.39
N PRO A 129 0.18 4.18 26.70
CA PRO A 129 0.36 4.15 25.23
C PRO A 129 -0.01 2.79 24.61
N ILE A 130 -0.48 2.83 23.37
CA ILE A 130 -0.77 1.62 22.59
C ILE A 130 0.56 0.94 22.19
N MET A 131 0.60 -0.38 22.36
CA MET A 131 1.75 -1.21 21.99
C MET A 131 1.43 -2.03 20.73
N GLU A 132 2.45 -2.42 19.95
CA GLU A 132 2.27 -3.24 18.75
C GLU A 132 1.61 -4.61 19.03
N SER A 133 1.82 -5.14 20.25
CA SER A 133 1.23 -6.40 20.73
C SER A 133 -0.22 -6.28 21.20
N ASP A 134 -0.77 -5.06 21.28
CA ASP A 134 -2.14 -4.87 21.75
C ASP A 134 -3.15 -5.45 20.76
N ARG A 135 -4.31 -5.79 21.30
CA ARG A 135 -5.41 -6.37 20.55
C ARG A 135 -5.80 -5.47 19.39
N THR A 136 -6.01 -6.06 18.22
CA THR A 136 -6.57 -5.39 17.06
C THR A 136 -8.05 -5.73 16.92
N LEU A 137 -8.91 -4.71 17.03
CA LEU A 137 -10.35 -4.82 16.92
C LEU A 137 -10.93 -3.54 16.28
N PRO A 138 -10.84 -3.40 14.96
CA PRO A 138 -11.32 -2.22 14.26
C PRO A 138 -12.79 -1.90 14.55
N THR A 139 -13.12 -0.62 14.67
CA THR A 139 -14.48 -0.13 14.88
C THR A 139 -15.10 0.46 13.60
N ASN A 140 -14.37 0.40 12.48
CA ASN A 140 -14.83 0.91 11.19
C ASN A 140 -14.32 0.06 10.03
N CYS A 141 -15.01 0.13 8.89
CA CYS A 141 -14.70 -0.67 7.71
C CYS A 141 -13.30 -0.39 7.14
N TYR A 142 -12.82 0.85 7.17
CA TYR A 142 -11.45 1.17 6.73
C TYR A 142 -10.41 0.41 7.57
N GLY A 143 -10.50 0.50 8.90
CA GLY A 143 -9.61 -0.23 9.82
C GLY A 143 -9.68 -1.75 9.60
N GLU A 144 -10.89 -2.30 9.39
CA GLU A 144 -11.07 -3.72 9.10
C GLU A 144 -10.39 -4.13 7.78
N THR A 145 -10.50 -3.32 6.72
CA THR A 145 -9.81 -3.63 5.46
C THR A 145 -8.30 -3.60 5.64
N LYS A 146 -7.75 -2.63 6.38
CA LYS A 146 -6.30 -2.55 6.64
C LYS A 146 -5.80 -3.74 7.48
N LEU A 147 -6.52 -4.13 8.52
CA LEU A 147 -6.19 -5.32 9.31
C LEU A 147 -6.26 -6.60 8.47
N SER A 148 -7.25 -6.72 7.59
CA SER A 148 -7.36 -7.85 6.67
C SER A 148 -6.18 -7.90 5.70
N MET A 149 -5.71 -6.76 5.19
CA MET A 149 -4.50 -6.68 4.37
C MET A 149 -3.25 -7.13 5.16
N GLU A 150 -3.08 -6.72 6.44
CA GLU A 150 -1.97 -7.23 7.28
C GLU A 150 -2.00 -8.77 7.40
N LYS A 151 -3.20 -9.34 7.55
CA LYS A 151 -3.37 -10.82 7.59
C LYS A 151 -2.99 -11.47 6.24
N MET A 152 -3.35 -10.84 5.12
CA MET A 152 -2.95 -11.31 3.79
C MET A 152 -1.42 -11.33 3.65
N PHE A 153 -0.73 -10.24 4.03
CA PHE A 153 0.74 -10.20 4.00
C PHE A 153 1.36 -11.29 4.87
N LYS A 154 0.83 -11.52 6.07
CA LYS A 154 1.32 -12.57 6.97
C LYS A 154 1.22 -13.97 6.35
N TRP A 155 0.08 -14.31 5.75
CA TRP A 155 -0.10 -15.62 5.12
C TRP A 155 0.72 -15.78 3.85
N THR A 156 0.83 -14.71 3.05
CA THR A 156 1.70 -14.69 1.86
C THR A 156 3.17 -14.84 2.23
N ALA A 157 3.60 -14.18 3.32
CA ALA A 157 4.97 -14.34 3.84
C ALA A 157 5.28 -15.79 4.23
N ASN A 158 4.35 -16.45 4.89
CA ASN A 158 4.52 -17.85 5.29
C ASN A 158 4.58 -18.80 4.10
N ALA A 159 3.83 -18.53 3.02
CA ALA A 159 3.74 -19.40 1.86
C ALA A 159 4.84 -19.15 0.81
N TYR A 160 5.26 -17.90 0.63
CA TYR A 160 6.12 -17.46 -0.48
C TYR A 160 7.38 -16.71 -0.03
N ASN A 161 7.73 -16.76 1.27
CA ASN A 161 8.90 -16.06 1.83
C ASN A 161 8.88 -14.53 1.60
N LEU A 162 7.70 -13.92 1.51
CA LEU A 162 7.56 -12.47 1.38
C LEU A 162 8.06 -11.79 2.66
N ARG A 163 8.95 -10.82 2.51
CA ARG A 163 9.41 -9.94 3.59
C ARG A 163 8.55 -8.69 3.62
N PHE A 164 7.82 -8.48 4.69
CA PHE A 164 6.94 -7.33 4.80
C PHE A 164 7.11 -6.57 6.10
N VAL A 165 6.81 -5.28 6.05
CA VAL A 165 6.67 -4.40 7.22
C VAL A 165 5.33 -3.68 7.09
N SER A 166 4.51 -3.72 8.15
CA SER A 166 3.27 -2.95 8.25
C SER A 166 3.47 -1.77 9.19
N LEU A 167 3.39 -0.55 8.67
CA LEU A 167 3.51 0.68 9.43
C LEU A 167 2.12 1.18 9.82
N ARG A 168 1.76 1.10 11.10
CA ARG A 168 0.47 1.57 11.63
C ARG A 168 0.56 3.05 11.96
N TYR A 169 0.28 3.90 10.97
CA TYR A 169 0.26 5.35 11.16
C TYR A 169 -0.89 5.76 12.08
N PHE A 170 -0.61 6.72 12.97
CA PHE A 170 -1.63 7.41 13.78
C PHE A 170 -2.14 8.64 13.06
N ASN A 171 -1.32 9.67 12.94
CA ASN A 171 -1.59 10.86 12.15
C ASN A 171 -0.33 11.21 11.33
N ALA A 172 -0.53 11.56 10.08
CA ALA A 172 0.53 11.93 9.16
C ALA A 172 0.20 13.27 8.48
#